data_62ba5e50107e7b484e0f4d0f35e595e9
#
_entry.id   62ba5e50107e7b484e0f4d0f35e595e9
#
_cell.length_a   1.000
_cell.length_b   1.000
_cell.length_c   1.000
_cell.angle_alpha   90.00
_cell.angle_beta   90.00
_cell.angle_gamma   90.00
#
_symmetry.space_group_name_H-M   'P 1'
#
loop_
_entity.id
_entity.type
_entity.pdbx_description
1 polymer ?
#
loop_
_entity_poly.entity_id
_entity_poly.type
_entity_poly.pdbx_seq_one_letter_code
_entity_poly.pdbx_strand_id
1 'polypeptide(L)'
;SNDKISTGSQADISVSKKGSTNKSVMYSESVTNKSEGITYRIYNPGEIDTKVTEVFNKANFEVVPTYEAGILPEKFAYDFAALNEISSSTQKEATDIARAAGLDFLAVAMLDVGREEIDPVTGGSRVYVKVNGYILDLRKKFAVKICSAGPYQFSGIGSNPTVAKTNALIEAATHTSQDLVDQLRVKLGS
;
A
#
# COMPACT_ATOMS: atom_id res chain seq x y z
N SER A 1 24.49 -6.27 22.10
CA SER A 1 23.51 -5.29 21.58
C SER A 1 22.97 -5.84 20.27
N ASN A 2 21.76 -6.29 20.28
CA ASN A 2 21.07 -6.73 19.07
C ASN A 2 20.31 -5.53 18.51
N ASP A 3 20.85 -4.95 17.46
CA ASP A 3 20.16 -3.90 16.70
C ASP A 3 18.97 -4.52 15.96
N LYS A 4 17.80 -4.24 16.48
CA LYS A 4 16.54 -4.63 15.91
C LYS A 4 16.14 -3.62 14.85
N ILE A 5 16.26 -4.01 13.61
CA ILE A 5 15.83 -3.17 12.48
C ILE A 5 14.56 -3.79 11.92
N SER A 6 13.46 -3.13 12.12
CA SER A 6 12.28 -3.35 11.32
C SER A 6 12.10 -2.19 10.34
N THR A 7 11.80 -2.50 9.10
CA THR A 7 11.60 -1.51 8.04
C THR A 7 10.14 -1.50 7.64
N GLY A 8 9.51 -0.34 7.77
CA GLY A 8 8.23 -0.06 7.16
C GLY A 8 8.44 0.62 5.81
N SER A 9 7.72 0.26 4.78
CA SER A 9 7.69 1.03 3.55
C SER A 9 6.30 1.60 3.32
N GLN A 10 6.29 2.80 2.83
CA GLN A 10 5.12 3.56 2.53
C GLN A 10 5.25 4.14 1.12
N ALA A 11 4.27 3.88 0.29
CA ALA A 11 4.11 4.46 -1.01
C ALA A 11 2.82 5.30 -1.03
N ASP A 12 2.93 6.55 -1.44
CA ASP A 12 1.84 7.51 -1.44
C ASP A 12 1.35 7.75 -2.86
N ILE A 13 0.19 7.25 -3.19
CA ILE A 13 -0.38 7.38 -4.53
C ILE A 13 -1.87 7.73 -4.45
N SER A 14 -2.27 8.73 -5.22
CA SER A 14 -3.67 9.14 -5.36
C SER A 14 -4.19 8.90 -6.76
N VAL A 15 -5.44 8.53 -6.94
CA VAL A 15 -6.00 8.10 -8.23
C VAL A 15 -7.23 8.92 -8.63
N SER A 16 -7.27 9.46 -9.87
CA SER A 16 -8.47 10.07 -10.44
C SER A 16 -8.89 9.42 -11.76
N LYS A 17 -10.18 9.49 -12.10
CA LYS A 17 -10.67 9.06 -13.41
C LYS A 17 -10.47 10.19 -14.41
N LYS A 18 -9.85 9.91 -15.57
CA LYS A 18 -9.63 10.87 -16.64
C LYS A 18 -10.97 11.47 -17.09
N GLY A 19 -11.18 12.73 -16.71
CA GLY A 19 -12.37 13.46 -17.16
C GLY A 19 -13.21 14.15 -16.10
N SER A 20 -13.00 13.99 -14.79
CA SER A 20 -13.64 14.86 -13.78
C SER A 20 -13.30 14.68 -12.30
N THR A 21 -12.51 13.70 -11.82
CA THR A 21 -12.39 13.59 -10.36
C THR A 21 -11.19 12.77 -9.85
N ASN A 22 -10.54 13.23 -8.79
CA ASN A 22 -9.25 12.78 -8.25
C ASN A 22 -9.35 11.75 -7.11
N LYS A 23 -8.43 10.79 -6.99
CA LYS A 23 -8.49 9.65 -6.06
C LYS A 23 -7.14 9.33 -5.41
N SER A 24 -7.10 9.01 -4.11
CA SER A 24 -5.87 8.79 -3.34
C SER A 24 -5.59 7.34 -2.98
N VAL A 25 -4.35 6.90 -3.11
CA VAL A 25 -3.84 5.58 -2.71
C VAL A 25 -2.70 5.74 -1.73
N MET A 26 -2.72 4.97 -0.65
CA MET A 26 -1.69 4.98 0.38
C MET A 26 -1.23 3.57 0.71
N TYR A 27 0.08 3.39 0.81
CA TYR A 27 0.71 2.13 1.23
C TYR A 27 1.49 2.31 2.51
N SER A 28 1.37 1.38 3.44
CA SER A 28 2.28 1.28 4.56
C SER A 28 2.75 -0.17 4.73
N GLU A 29 4.04 -0.34 4.89
CA GLU A 29 4.69 -1.63 5.11
C GLU A 29 5.14 -1.74 6.57
N SER A 30 4.88 -2.88 7.19
CA SER A 30 5.47 -3.25 8.48
C SER A 30 6.35 -4.48 8.33
N VAL A 31 7.55 -4.44 8.92
CA VAL A 31 8.44 -5.59 9.01
C VAL A 31 8.39 -6.15 10.42
N THR A 32 7.91 -7.38 10.57
CA THR A 32 7.82 -8.05 11.86
C THR A 32 9.06 -8.92 12.09
N ASN A 33 9.97 -8.49 12.96
CA ASN A 33 10.99 -9.37 13.53
C ASN A 33 10.51 -9.94 14.86
N LYS A 34 10.45 -11.26 14.98
CA LYS A 34 9.91 -12.00 16.13
C LYS A 34 10.71 -11.92 17.43
N SER A 35 11.61 -10.98 17.59
CA SER A 35 12.31 -10.73 18.86
C SER A 35 12.31 -9.25 19.21
N GLU A 36 11.43 -8.87 20.10
CA GLU A 36 11.49 -7.66 20.90
C GLU A 36 11.51 -6.29 20.18
N GLY A 37 10.41 -5.87 19.67
CA GLY A 37 10.18 -4.51 19.19
C GLY A 37 9.99 -4.41 17.70
N ILE A 38 8.87 -3.84 17.32
CA ILE A 38 8.53 -3.51 15.94
C ILE A 38 9.01 -2.07 15.69
N THR A 39 9.86 -1.87 14.72
CA THR A 39 10.24 -0.53 14.23
C THR A 39 9.66 -0.35 12.85
N TYR A 40 8.89 0.68 12.63
CA TYR A 40 8.34 1.01 11.32
C TYR A 40 9.25 2.04 10.66
N ARG A 41 9.62 1.80 9.43
CA ARG A 41 10.25 2.79 8.58
C ARG A 41 9.31 3.16 7.46
N ILE A 42 9.12 4.43 7.27
CA ILE A 42 8.56 4.97 6.05
C ILE A 42 9.61 4.74 4.97
N TYR A 43 9.25 3.93 4.00
CA TYR A 43 10.08 3.65 2.85
C TYR A 43 9.28 4.08 1.61
N ASN A 44 9.86 4.93 0.79
CA ASN A 44 9.29 5.32 -0.48
C ASN A 44 10.07 4.62 -1.61
N PRO A 45 9.70 3.39 -1.97
CA PRO A 45 10.32 2.72 -3.10
C PRO A 45 9.66 3.24 -4.38
N GLY A 46 10.30 4.20 -5.03
CA GLY A 46 9.80 4.79 -6.28
C GLY A 46 9.40 3.76 -7.35
N GLU A 47 9.96 2.55 -7.27
CA GLU A 47 9.58 1.45 -8.15
C GLU A 47 8.19 0.90 -7.85
N ILE A 48 7.79 0.81 -6.57
CA ILE A 48 6.45 0.35 -6.17
C ILE A 48 5.42 1.40 -6.55
N ASP A 49 5.68 2.66 -6.24
CA ASP A 49 4.81 3.79 -6.61
C ASP A 49 4.59 3.83 -8.12
N THR A 50 5.68 3.67 -8.88
CA THR A 50 5.62 3.63 -10.35
C THR A 50 4.74 2.49 -10.82
N LYS A 51 4.86 1.29 -10.26
CA LYS A 51 4.06 0.12 -10.65
C LYS A 51 2.58 0.29 -10.32
N VAL A 52 2.27 0.77 -9.14
CA VAL A 52 0.88 1.03 -8.76
C VAL A 52 0.26 2.12 -9.66
N THR A 53 0.98 3.23 -9.85
CA THR A 53 0.57 4.30 -10.76
C THR A 53 0.32 3.79 -12.18
N GLU A 54 1.20 2.94 -12.69
CA GLU A 54 1.05 2.31 -14.00
C GLU A 54 -0.25 1.50 -14.11
N VAL A 55 -0.56 0.66 -13.11
CA VAL A 55 -1.76 -0.18 -13.09
C VAL A 55 -3.02 0.68 -13.11
N PHE A 56 -3.09 1.70 -12.25
CA PHE A 56 -4.26 2.59 -12.19
C PHE A 56 -4.40 3.45 -13.44
N ASN A 57 -3.30 3.99 -13.97
CA ASN A 57 -3.32 4.80 -15.20
C ASN A 57 -3.77 4.01 -16.43
N LYS A 58 -3.36 2.74 -16.56
CA LYS A 58 -3.84 1.84 -17.63
C LYS A 58 -5.35 1.62 -17.57
N ALA A 59 -5.94 1.73 -16.40
CA ALA A 59 -7.39 1.64 -16.20
C ALA A 59 -8.11 2.99 -16.29
N ASN A 60 -7.43 4.05 -16.78
CA ASN A 60 -7.93 5.42 -16.89
C ASN A 60 -8.26 6.08 -15.53
N PHE A 61 -7.54 5.72 -14.49
CA PHE A 61 -7.53 6.45 -13.23
C PHE A 61 -6.27 7.30 -13.15
N GLU A 62 -6.43 8.58 -12.87
CA GLU A 62 -5.32 9.46 -12.55
C GLU A 62 -4.89 9.26 -11.10
N VAL A 63 -3.59 9.25 -10.84
CA VAL A 63 -3.02 9.03 -9.51
C VAL A 63 -2.46 10.33 -8.97
N VAL A 64 -2.95 10.78 -7.81
CA VAL A 64 -2.48 11.98 -7.10
C VAL A 64 -1.69 11.53 -5.86
N PRO A 65 -0.44 11.96 -5.67
CA PRO A 65 0.33 11.64 -4.47
C PRO A 65 -0.33 12.17 -3.20
N THR A 66 -0.27 11.41 -2.10
CA THR A 66 -0.90 11.80 -0.83
C THR A 66 -0.34 13.09 -0.25
N TYR A 67 0.94 13.40 -0.49
CA TYR A 67 1.54 14.65 -0.05
C TYR A 67 0.91 15.88 -0.75
N GLU A 68 0.48 15.76 -2.01
CA GLU A 68 -0.27 16.83 -2.70
C GLU A 68 -1.68 17.00 -2.15
N ALA A 69 -2.31 15.92 -1.71
CA ALA A 69 -3.59 15.97 -1.05
C ALA A 69 -3.50 16.45 0.40
N GLY A 70 -2.31 16.50 1.00
CA GLY A 70 -2.10 16.88 2.39
C GLY A 70 -2.37 15.74 3.39
N ILE A 71 -2.44 14.51 2.94
CA ILE A 71 -2.61 13.33 3.80
C ILE A 71 -1.24 12.98 4.39
N LEU A 72 -1.20 12.73 5.70
CA LEU A 72 0.01 12.39 6.45
C LEU A 72 0.16 10.87 6.61
N PRO A 73 1.05 10.27 5.84
CA PRO A 73 1.27 8.82 5.85
C PRO A 73 1.77 8.29 7.20
N GLU A 74 2.50 9.09 7.96
CA GLU A 74 3.08 8.71 9.24
C GLU A 74 2.03 8.29 10.27
N LYS A 75 0.82 8.84 10.19
CA LYS A 75 -0.28 8.45 11.07
C LYS A 75 -0.74 7.02 10.82
N PHE A 76 -0.78 6.61 9.55
CA PHE A 76 -1.10 5.23 9.18
C PHE A 76 -0.01 4.27 9.65
N ALA A 77 1.26 4.64 9.45
CA ALA A 77 2.38 3.84 9.93
C ALA A 77 2.36 3.69 11.45
N TYR A 78 2.06 4.76 12.18
CA TYR A 78 1.94 4.74 13.64
C TYR A 78 0.80 3.82 14.10
N ASP A 79 -0.38 3.95 13.51
CA ASP A 79 -1.53 3.12 13.86
C ASP A 79 -1.26 1.64 13.59
N PHE A 80 -0.70 1.35 12.42
CA PHE A 80 -0.38 -0.02 12.05
C PHE A 80 0.66 -0.62 13.01
N ALA A 81 1.64 0.20 13.44
CA ALA A 81 2.60 -0.16 14.44
C ALA A 81 1.99 -0.52 15.79
N ALA A 82 1.09 0.32 16.25
CA ALA A 82 0.52 0.21 17.59
C ALA A 82 -0.63 -0.81 17.66
N LEU A 83 -1.45 -0.90 16.60
CA LEU A 83 -2.75 -1.59 16.61
C LEU A 83 -2.82 -2.76 15.64
N ASN A 84 -1.83 -2.89 14.73
CA ASN A 84 -1.86 -3.82 13.59
C ASN A 84 -3.04 -3.57 12.62
N GLU A 85 -3.64 -2.40 12.71
CA GLU A 85 -4.75 -1.93 11.87
C GLU A 85 -4.77 -0.39 11.82
N ILE A 86 -5.48 0.16 10.85
CA ILE A 86 -5.68 1.60 10.76
C ILE A 86 -6.83 2.03 11.67
N SER A 87 -6.57 2.97 12.58
CA SER A 87 -7.61 3.49 13.47
C SER A 87 -8.69 4.23 12.71
N SER A 88 -9.91 4.19 13.24
CA SER A 88 -11.06 4.91 12.67
C SER A 88 -10.82 6.43 12.62
N SER A 89 -10.04 6.98 13.55
CA SER A 89 -9.68 8.41 13.56
C SER A 89 -8.75 8.77 12.43
N THR A 90 -7.68 8.00 12.20
CA THR A 90 -6.74 8.20 11.09
C THR A 90 -7.44 8.04 9.74
N GLN A 91 -8.26 6.99 9.59
CA GLN A 91 -9.02 6.80 8.36
C GLN A 91 -10.00 7.94 8.10
N LYS A 92 -10.69 8.41 9.15
CA LYS A 92 -11.62 9.55 9.02
C LYS A 92 -10.90 10.82 8.62
N GLU A 93 -9.80 11.15 9.27
CA GLU A 93 -9.00 12.35 8.95
C GLU A 93 -8.51 12.32 7.49
N ALA A 94 -7.91 11.21 7.05
CA ALA A 94 -7.46 11.05 5.67
C ALA A 94 -8.62 11.17 4.67
N THR A 95 -9.78 10.62 5.00
CA THR A 95 -11.00 10.72 4.19
C THR A 95 -11.48 12.16 4.06
N ASP A 96 -11.49 12.92 5.16
CA ASP A 96 -11.93 14.31 5.17
C ASP A 96 -10.96 15.21 4.37
N ILE A 97 -9.65 14.99 4.52
CA ILE A 97 -8.60 15.66 3.73
C ILE A 97 -8.76 15.35 2.23
N ALA A 98 -8.89 14.06 1.89
CA ALA A 98 -9.05 13.63 0.51
C ALA A 98 -10.30 14.24 -0.17
N ARG A 99 -11.41 14.31 0.57
CA ARG A 99 -12.62 14.99 0.09
C ARG A 99 -12.42 16.48 -0.13
N ALA A 100 -11.76 17.16 0.82
CA ALA A 100 -11.45 18.58 0.70
C ALA A 100 -10.54 18.88 -0.50
N ALA A 101 -9.66 17.93 -0.85
CA ALA A 101 -8.83 17.99 -2.06
C ALA A 101 -9.59 17.62 -3.35
N GLY A 102 -10.88 17.28 -3.27
CA GLY A 102 -11.71 16.92 -4.44
C GLY A 102 -11.46 15.49 -4.95
N LEU A 103 -10.97 14.60 -4.11
CA LEU A 103 -10.70 13.20 -4.48
C LEU A 103 -11.98 12.37 -4.35
N ASP A 104 -12.23 11.49 -5.31
CA ASP A 104 -13.40 10.59 -5.32
C ASP A 104 -13.19 9.30 -4.55
N PHE A 105 -11.96 8.82 -4.48
CA PHE A 105 -11.62 7.56 -3.85
C PHE A 105 -10.31 7.67 -3.08
N LEU A 106 -10.24 6.95 -1.98
CA LEU A 106 -9.03 6.72 -1.21
C LEU A 106 -8.71 5.23 -1.23
N ALA A 107 -7.59 4.85 -1.83
CA ALA A 107 -7.09 3.49 -1.76
C ALA A 107 -6.03 3.37 -0.67
N VAL A 108 -6.13 2.32 0.11
CA VAL A 108 -5.21 2.00 1.21
C VAL A 108 -4.72 0.57 1.03
N ALA A 109 -3.41 0.36 1.07
CA ALA A 109 -2.82 -0.97 1.11
C ALA A 109 -1.83 -1.08 2.26
N MET A 110 -1.81 -2.24 2.89
CA MET A 110 -0.91 -2.60 3.97
C MET A 110 -0.05 -3.77 3.50
N LEU A 111 1.28 -3.58 3.57
CA LEU A 111 2.26 -4.58 3.18
C LEU A 111 3.07 -4.96 4.42
N ASP A 112 3.04 -6.22 4.79
CA ASP A 112 3.81 -6.79 5.89
C ASP A 112 4.96 -7.63 5.31
N VAL A 113 6.19 -7.19 5.54
CA VAL A 113 7.40 -7.84 5.03
C VAL A 113 7.89 -8.87 6.06
N GLY A 114 7.87 -10.12 5.66
CA GLY A 114 8.33 -11.24 6.45
C GLY A 114 9.86 -11.35 6.54
N ARG A 115 10.31 -12.42 7.18
CA ARG A 115 11.74 -12.68 7.34
C ARG A 115 12.40 -13.04 6.02
N GLU A 116 13.68 -12.73 5.95
CA GLU A 116 14.57 -13.24 4.94
C GLU A 116 14.87 -14.73 5.22
N GLU A 117 14.90 -15.50 4.15
CA GLU A 117 15.30 -16.91 4.13
C GLU A 117 16.29 -17.13 2.98
N ILE A 118 17.09 -18.18 3.08
CA ILE A 118 17.91 -18.63 1.96
C ILE A 118 17.04 -19.47 1.04
N ASP A 119 16.98 -19.09 -0.23
CA ASP A 119 16.28 -19.89 -1.22
C ASP A 119 17.02 -21.20 -1.47
N PRO A 120 16.40 -22.37 -1.22
CA PRO A 120 17.10 -23.66 -1.30
C PRO A 120 17.46 -24.07 -2.72
N VAL A 121 16.88 -23.44 -3.73
CA VAL A 121 17.10 -23.76 -5.14
C VAL A 121 18.22 -22.92 -5.72
N THR A 122 18.19 -21.61 -5.45
CA THR A 122 19.13 -20.65 -6.03
C THR A 122 20.29 -20.31 -5.12
N GLY A 123 20.16 -20.57 -3.80
CA GLY A 123 21.11 -20.13 -2.77
C GLY A 123 21.05 -18.62 -2.49
N GLY A 124 20.17 -17.89 -3.16
CA GLY A 124 19.96 -16.47 -2.95
C GLY A 124 19.06 -16.17 -1.77
N SER A 125 18.77 -14.88 -1.55
CA SER A 125 17.81 -14.44 -0.54
C SER A 125 16.38 -14.59 -1.07
N ARG A 126 15.46 -15.02 -0.19
CA ARG A 126 14.01 -15.04 -0.42
C ARG A 126 13.33 -14.22 0.67
N VAL A 127 12.39 -13.36 0.28
CA VAL A 127 11.57 -12.57 1.20
C VAL A 127 10.10 -12.78 0.86
N TYR A 128 9.27 -12.93 1.88
CA TYR A 128 7.82 -13.00 1.75
C TYR A 128 7.18 -11.67 2.12
N VAL A 129 6.14 -11.29 1.39
CA VAL A 129 5.32 -10.10 1.67
C VAL A 129 3.87 -10.54 1.74
N LYS A 130 3.19 -10.18 2.83
CA LYS A 130 1.74 -10.25 2.92
C LYS A 130 1.17 -8.88 2.60
N VAL A 131 0.09 -8.86 1.84
CA VAL A 131 -0.57 -7.62 1.44
C VAL A 131 -2.07 -7.75 1.53
N ASN A 132 -2.70 -6.68 2.00
CA ASN A 132 -4.13 -6.46 1.85
C ASN A 132 -4.37 -4.99 1.48
N GLY A 133 -5.48 -4.73 0.80
CA GLY A 133 -5.81 -3.37 0.41
C GLY A 133 -7.31 -3.19 0.25
N TYR A 134 -7.74 -1.94 0.23
CA TYR A 134 -9.13 -1.58 -0.02
C TYR A 134 -9.24 -0.19 -0.64
N ILE A 135 -10.39 0.08 -1.26
CA ILE A 135 -10.73 1.38 -1.80
C ILE A 135 -12.00 1.88 -1.11
N LEU A 136 -11.94 3.14 -0.65
CA LEU A 136 -13.06 3.88 -0.10
C LEU A 136 -13.65 4.81 -1.19
N ASP A 137 -14.96 4.75 -1.39
CA ASP A 137 -15.70 5.72 -2.20
C ASP A 137 -16.00 6.97 -1.34
N LEU A 138 -15.44 8.10 -1.73
CA LEU A 138 -15.55 9.37 -1.02
C LEU A 138 -16.68 10.27 -1.56
N ARG A 139 -17.28 9.92 -2.69
CA ARG A 139 -18.36 10.70 -3.34
C ARG A 139 -19.65 10.66 -2.54
N LYS A 140 -19.81 9.69 -1.63
CA LYS A 140 -20.97 9.56 -0.76
C LYS A 140 -20.78 10.36 0.52
N LYS A 141 -21.87 10.63 1.24
CA LYS A 141 -21.85 11.31 2.55
C LYS A 141 -20.88 10.65 3.52
N PHE A 142 -20.83 9.32 3.54
CA PHE A 142 -19.88 8.53 4.31
C PHE A 142 -18.91 7.81 3.37
N ALA A 143 -17.66 7.66 3.79
CA ALA A 143 -16.70 6.84 3.07
C ALA A 143 -17.15 5.37 3.15
N VAL A 144 -17.32 4.74 2.00
CA VAL A 144 -17.79 3.36 1.88
C VAL A 144 -16.70 2.52 1.23
N LYS A 145 -16.31 1.44 1.89
CA LYS A 145 -15.40 0.46 1.30
C LYS A 145 -16.11 -0.24 0.14
N ILE A 146 -15.65 0.01 -1.09
CA ILE A 146 -16.27 -0.54 -2.30
C ILE A 146 -15.47 -1.66 -2.95
N CYS A 147 -14.16 -1.72 -2.68
CA CYS A 147 -13.27 -2.77 -3.16
C CYS A 147 -12.40 -3.23 -2.00
N SER A 148 -12.00 -4.49 -2.02
CA SER A 148 -11.00 -5.05 -1.11
C SER A 148 -10.26 -6.21 -1.75
N ALA A 149 -8.95 -6.31 -1.51
CA ALA A 149 -8.06 -7.31 -2.04
C ALA A 149 -7.20 -7.91 -0.92
N GLY A 150 -6.99 -9.21 -0.97
CA GLY A 150 -6.20 -9.93 0.03
C GLY A 150 -6.98 -10.42 1.26
N PRO A 151 -6.28 -10.97 2.28
CA PRO A 151 -4.81 -11.02 2.38
C PRO A 151 -4.18 -11.97 1.36
N TYR A 152 -3.15 -11.49 0.65
CA TYR A 152 -2.33 -12.29 -0.25
C TYR A 152 -0.92 -12.42 0.31
N GLN A 153 -0.20 -13.46 -0.11
CA GLN A 153 1.22 -13.61 0.20
C GLN A 153 2.00 -13.82 -1.10
N PHE A 154 3.03 -13.01 -1.28
CA PHE A 154 3.96 -13.08 -2.40
C PHE A 154 5.37 -13.35 -1.89
N SER A 155 6.26 -13.82 -2.76
CA SER A 155 7.67 -13.97 -2.43
C SER A 155 8.54 -13.44 -3.55
N GLY A 156 9.63 -12.77 -3.17
CA GLY A 156 10.67 -12.35 -4.10
C GLY A 156 11.96 -13.09 -3.81
N ILE A 157 12.70 -13.40 -4.86
CA ILE A 157 14.03 -13.98 -4.79
C ILE A 157 15.00 -12.96 -5.38
N GLY A 158 16.19 -12.86 -4.80
CA GLY A 158 17.23 -11.96 -5.25
C GLY A 158 18.63 -12.41 -4.84
N SER A 159 19.64 -11.77 -5.41
CA SER A 159 21.04 -11.99 -5.06
C SER A 159 21.41 -11.57 -3.64
N ASN A 160 20.58 -10.74 -3.03
CA ASN A 160 20.70 -10.25 -1.67
C ASN A 160 19.30 -9.90 -1.11
N PRO A 161 19.17 -9.66 0.21
CA PRO A 161 17.90 -9.37 0.88
C PRO A 161 17.14 -8.18 0.29
N THR A 162 17.85 -7.12 -0.06
CA THR A 162 17.25 -5.90 -0.60
C THR A 162 16.58 -6.15 -1.95
N VAL A 163 17.26 -6.87 -2.83
CA VAL A 163 16.70 -7.24 -4.15
C VAL A 163 15.52 -8.19 -3.99
N ALA A 164 15.64 -9.20 -3.13
CA ALA A 164 14.55 -10.13 -2.86
C ALA A 164 13.30 -9.41 -2.30
N LYS A 165 13.51 -8.49 -1.36
CA LYS A 165 12.45 -7.65 -0.79
C LYS A 165 11.78 -6.77 -1.85
N THR A 166 12.58 -6.06 -2.66
CA THR A 166 12.05 -5.21 -3.72
C THR A 166 11.20 -6.01 -4.70
N ASN A 167 11.69 -7.18 -5.13
CA ASN A 167 10.94 -8.06 -6.03
C ASN A 167 9.61 -8.52 -5.41
N ALA A 168 9.61 -8.93 -4.13
CA ALA A 168 8.39 -9.33 -3.43
C ALA A 168 7.38 -8.18 -3.32
N LEU A 169 7.85 -6.97 -3.01
CA LEU A 169 7.01 -5.79 -2.87
C LEU A 169 6.39 -5.36 -4.21
N ILE A 170 7.16 -5.38 -5.30
CA ILE A 170 6.67 -5.07 -6.64
C ILE A 170 5.58 -6.07 -7.04
N GLU A 171 5.80 -7.38 -6.83
CA GLU A 171 4.83 -8.42 -7.10
C GLU A 171 3.53 -8.20 -6.31
N ALA A 172 3.65 -8.00 -4.99
CA ALA A 172 2.53 -7.76 -4.10
C ALA A 172 1.73 -6.51 -4.50
N ALA A 173 2.41 -5.40 -4.75
CA ALA A 173 1.78 -4.14 -5.12
C ALA A 173 1.08 -4.22 -6.48
N THR A 174 1.73 -4.83 -7.47
CA THR A 174 1.17 -4.97 -8.83
C THR A 174 -0.10 -5.81 -8.81
N HIS A 175 -0.04 -6.99 -8.18
CA HIS A 175 -1.18 -7.91 -8.14
C HIS A 175 -2.37 -7.33 -7.35
N THR A 176 -2.09 -6.75 -6.18
CA THR A 176 -3.13 -6.15 -5.34
C THR A 176 -3.78 -4.95 -6.03
N SER A 177 -2.98 -4.10 -6.68
CA SER A 177 -3.50 -2.96 -7.43
C SER A 177 -4.35 -3.39 -8.61
N GLN A 178 -3.95 -4.45 -9.33
CA GLN A 178 -4.73 -4.99 -10.44
C GLN A 178 -6.09 -5.49 -9.96
N ASP A 179 -6.12 -6.28 -8.88
CA ASP A 179 -7.39 -6.79 -8.32
C ASP A 179 -8.30 -5.63 -7.86
N LEU A 180 -7.75 -4.64 -7.15
CA LEU A 180 -8.53 -3.46 -6.73
C LEU A 180 -9.09 -2.67 -7.92
N VAL A 181 -8.30 -2.49 -8.97
CA VAL A 181 -8.70 -1.80 -10.19
C VAL A 181 -9.80 -2.56 -10.92
N ASP A 182 -9.68 -3.88 -11.05
CA ASP A 182 -10.67 -4.72 -11.74
C ASP A 182 -12.01 -4.67 -10.99
N GLN A 183 -12.00 -4.77 -9.65
CA GLN A 183 -13.19 -4.60 -8.83
C GLN A 183 -13.80 -3.20 -8.98
N LEU A 184 -12.95 -2.16 -8.98
CA LEU A 184 -13.41 -0.77 -9.12
C LEU A 184 -14.08 -0.52 -10.47
N ARG A 185 -13.51 -1.04 -11.56
CA ARG A 185 -14.12 -0.97 -12.90
C ARG A 185 -15.48 -1.61 -12.93
N VAL A 186 -15.63 -2.81 -12.41
CA VAL A 186 -16.92 -3.49 -12.29
C VAL A 186 -17.93 -2.66 -11.50
N LYS A 187 -17.52 -2.07 -10.38
CA LYS A 187 -18.40 -1.23 -9.54
C LYS A 187 -18.79 0.08 -10.22
N LEU A 188 -17.99 0.59 -11.12
CA LEU A 188 -18.26 1.83 -11.87
C LEU A 188 -18.97 1.59 -13.21
N GLY A 189 -19.18 0.33 -13.61
CA GLY A 189 -19.84 -0.02 -14.86
C GLY A 189 -18.99 0.30 -16.10
N SER A 190 -17.67 0.24 -15.97
CA SER A 190 -16.71 0.59 -17.04
C SER A 190 -15.85 -0.59 -17.42
#